data_be94b994fcf78af0fd1ac385b258ccc5
#
_entry.id   be94b994fcf78af0fd1ac385b258ccc5
#
_cell.length_a   1.000
_cell.length_b   1.000
_cell.length_c   1.000
_cell.angle_alpha   90.00
_cell.angle_beta   90.00
_cell.angle_gamma   90.00
#
_symmetry.space_group_name_H-M   'P 1'
#
loop_
_entity.id
_entity.type
_entity.pdbx_description
1 polymer ?
#
loop_
_entity_poly.entity_id
_entity_poly.type
_entity_poly.pdbx_seq_one_letter_code
_entity_poly.pdbx_strand_id
1 'polypeptide(L)'
;MFTLNHFVWLAISAAVAAAYFFWGKKHAEMQVLNVMCGVAIASEVVKIFCMTEFDGTRAVIDPGILPFHLCSIQIFMVLILRFGKNEKLREFLYALSYPAAIVGAMLSLLIPTEGVAFNEVHPYQYFLYHAFLVGFGYWTFYARKHIFTKKSVLQALIGLLLCAWLAFYVNALSGENFMFIVEPPLENLPYLNVDHGWGVYFAHLICAAGVGLVLPYLPVLLRKTKKDKVSV
;
A
#
# COMPACT_ATOMS: atom_id res chain seq x y z
N MET A 1 16.67 -12.89 -3.53
CA MET A 1 15.44 -13.05 -2.72
C MET A 1 15.65 -14.16 -1.71
N PHE A 2 15.01 -14.12 -0.53
CA PHE A 2 15.10 -15.13 0.54
C PHE A 2 16.52 -15.41 1.08
N THR A 3 17.34 -14.37 1.17
CA THR A 3 18.63 -14.40 1.90
C THR A 3 18.39 -14.28 3.41
N LEU A 4 19.42 -14.54 4.22
CA LEU A 4 19.35 -14.32 5.67
C LEU A 4 18.96 -12.88 6.01
N ASN A 5 19.53 -11.90 5.31
CA ASN A 5 19.18 -10.48 5.49
C ASN A 5 17.68 -10.23 5.27
N HIS A 6 17.11 -10.84 4.21
CA HIS A 6 15.67 -10.70 3.94
C HIS A 6 14.82 -11.26 5.08
N PHE A 7 15.15 -12.46 5.61
CA PHE A 7 14.43 -13.02 6.76
C PHE A 7 14.54 -12.15 8.01
N VAL A 8 15.71 -11.54 8.26
CA VAL A 8 15.87 -10.58 9.35
C VAL A 8 14.98 -9.36 9.14
N TRP A 9 14.93 -8.81 7.92
CA TRP A 9 14.03 -7.71 7.57
C TRP A 9 12.56 -8.06 7.77
N LEU A 10 12.14 -9.26 7.38
CA LEU A 10 10.76 -9.72 7.60
C LEU A 10 10.42 -9.79 9.10
N ALA A 11 11.36 -10.30 9.92
CA ALA A 11 11.17 -10.36 11.37
C ALA A 11 11.08 -8.95 12.00
N ILE A 12 11.96 -8.02 11.61
CA ILE A 12 11.91 -6.61 12.03
C ILE A 12 10.59 -5.98 11.61
N SER A 13 10.18 -6.16 10.35
CA SER A 13 8.94 -5.62 9.82
C SER A 13 7.71 -6.13 10.56
N ALA A 14 7.67 -7.42 10.87
CA ALA A 14 6.59 -8.02 11.65
C ALA A 14 6.53 -7.43 13.08
N ALA A 15 7.69 -7.25 13.72
CA ALA A 15 7.77 -6.63 15.05
C ALA A 15 7.30 -5.16 15.03
N VAL A 16 7.73 -4.37 14.05
CA VAL A 16 7.33 -2.97 13.89
C VAL A 16 5.83 -2.85 13.60
N ALA A 17 5.30 -3.67 12.68
CA ALA A 17 3.88 -3.68 12.37
C ALA A 17 3.02 -4.03 13.59
N ALA A 18 3.42 -5.05 14.35
CA ALA A 18 2.76 -5.44 15.59
C ALA A 18 2.85 -4.34 16.66
N ALA A 19 4.03 -3.76 16.86
CA ALA A 19 4.23 -2.66 17.82
C ALA A 19 3.34 -1.48 17.50
N TYR A 20 3.30 -1.04 16.24
CA TYR A 20 2.44 0.06 15.80
C TYR A 20 0.94 -0.27 15.97
N PHE A 21 0.51 -1.48 15.60
CA PHE A 21 -0.86 -1.93 15.79
C PHE A 21 -1.28 -1.90 17.27
N PHE A 22 -0.49 -2.52 18.17
CA PHE A 22 -0.83 -2.58 19.59
C PHE A 22 -0.75 -1.22 20.26
N TRP A 23 0.19 -0.37 19.86
CA TRP A 23 0.25 1.01 20.29
C TRP A 23 -1.02 1.77 19.83
N GLY A 24 -1.39 1.66 18.56
CA GLY A 24 -2.56 2.33 17.99
C GLY A 24 -3.88 1.93 18.65
N LYS A 25 -4.00 0.68 19.12
CA LYS A 25 -5.20 0.26 19.88
C LYS A 25 -5.42 1.04 21.19
N LYS A 26 -4.38 1.62 21.75
CA LYS A 26 -4.41 2.33 23.04
C LYS A 26 -4.49 3.86 22.86
N HIS A 27 -4.42 4.35 21.62
CA HIS A 27 -4.35 5.79 21.36
C HIS A 27 -5.54 6.26 20.52
N ALA A 28 -5.84 7.55 20.62
CA ALA A 28 -6.88 8.19 19.83
C ALA A 28 -6.51 8.17 18.33
N GLU A 29 -7.52 8.08 17.47
CA GLU A 29 -7.36 8.04 16.01
C GLU A 29 -6.42 9.14 15.49
N MET A 30 -6.58 10.37 16.00
CA MET A 30 -5.78 11.51 15.56
C MET A 30 -4.28 11.33 15.89
N GLN A 31 -3.95 10.67 16.99
CA GLN A 31 -2.56 10.37 17.36
C GLN A 31 -1.98 9.33 16.40
N VAL A 32 -2.74 8.28 16.09
CA VAL A 32 -2.33 7.24 15.15
C VAL A 32 -2.11 7.83 13.75
N LEU A 33 -3.04 8.67 13.28
CA LEU A 33 -2.89 9.37 12.00
C LEU A 33 -1.70 10.33 11.99
N ASN A 34 -1.43 11.05 13.10
CA ASN A 34 -0.25 11.94 13.21
C ASN A 34 1.05 11.15 13.03
N VAL A 35 1.18 10.02 13.72
CA VAL A 35 2.39 9.17 13.60
C VAL A 35 2.51 8.63 12.19
N MET A 36 1.41 8.14 11.59
CA MET A 36 1.45 7.62 10.23
C MET A 36 1.78 8.71 9.21
N CYS A 37 1.25 9.93 9.35
CA CYS A 37 1.64 11.08 8.51
C CYS A 37 3.14 11.38 8.63
N GLY A 38 3.66 11.43 9.86
CA GLY A 38 5.08 11.67 10.10
C GLY A 38 5.97 10.60 9.45
N VAL A 39 5.61 9.33 9.63
CA VAL A 39 6.32 8.20 9.01
C VAL A 39 6.26 8.29 7.48
N ALA A 40 5.09 8.55 6.92
CA ALA A 40 4.90 8.62 5.48
C ALA A 40 5.73 9.76 4.85
N ILE A 41 5.68 10.96 5.45
CA ILE A 41 6.47 12.11 4.99
C ILE A 41 7.98 11.83 5.13
N ALA A 42 8.42 11.32 6.28
CA ALA A 42 9.83 11.00 6.50
C ALA A 42 10.32 9.93 5.50
N SER A 43 9.51 8.92 5.24
CA SER A 43 9.78 7.88 4.25
C SER A 43 10.00 8.45 2.85
N GLU A 44 9.12 9.35 2.39
CA GLU A 44 9.30 9.98 1.06
C GLU A 44 10.53 10.88 1.01
N VAL A 45 10.80 11.66 2.06
CA VAL A 45 12.00 12.49 2.11
C VAL A 45 13.26 11.63 2.02
N VAL A 46 13.33 10.53 2.78
CA VAL A 46 14.48 9.61 2.72
C VAL A 46 14.59 8.94 1.35
N LYS A 47 13.48 8.50 0.77
CA LYS A 47 13.46 7.90 -0.58
C LYS A 47 14.01 8.89 -1.61
N ILE A 48 13.50 10.13 -1.64
CA ILE A 48 13.98 11.19 -2.53
C ILE A 48 15.49 11.39 -2.36
N PHE A 49 15.95 11.46 -1.12
CA PHE A 49 17.38 11.64 -0.85
C PHE A 49 18.23 10.46 -1.33
N CYS A 50 17.76 9.22 -1.10
CA CYS A 50 18.50 8.02 -1.51
C CYS A 50 18.55 7.80 -3.03
N MET A 51 17.50 8.24 -3.75
CA MET A 51 17.38 8.02 -5.20
C MET A 51 17.73 9.27 -6.04
N THR A 52 18.23 10.33 -5.41
CA THR A 52 18.73 11.52 -6.13
C THR A 52 20.23 11.34 -6.41
N GLU A 53 20.59 11.35 -7.67
CA GLU A 53 21.98 11.35 -8.10
C GLU A 53 22.48 12.79 -8.30
N PHE A 54 23.80 13.01 -8.06
CA PHE A 54 24.42 14.29 -8.31
C PHE A 54 25.44 14.14 -9.44
N ASP A 55 25.15 14.78 -10.57
CA ASP A 55 26.07 14.92 -11.68
C ASP A 55 26.76 16.30 -11.59
N GLY A 56 27.92 16.32 -10.97
CA GLY A 56 28.69 17.55 -10.72
C GLY A 56 27.90 18.56 -9.87
N THR A 57 27.30 19.58 -10.52
CA THR A 57 26.55 20.64 -9.83
C THR A 57 25.03 20.50 -9.94
N ARG A 58 24.55 19.46 -10.61
CA ARG A 58 23.10 19.26 -10.85
C ARG A 58 22.61 18.02 -10.11
N ALA A 59 21.46 18.16 -9.45
CA ALA A 59 20.71 17.03 -8.96
C ALA A 59 19.90 16.42 -10.12
N VAL A 60 20.10 15.13 -10.36
CA VAL A 60 19.31 14.35 -11.32
C VAL A 60 18.32 13.53 -10.53
N ILE A 61 17.04 13.82 -10.71
CA ILE A 61 15.95 13.14 -10.02
C ILE A 61 15.34 12.14 -11.01
N ASP A 62 15.41 10.86 -10.67
CA ASP A 62 14.74 9.81 -11.43
C ASP A 62 13.21 9.98 -11.31
N PRO A 63 12.45 10.04 -12.43
CA PRO A 63 10.99 10.10 -12.37
C PRO A 63 10.34 8.95 -11.60
N GLY A 64 10.97 7.77 -11.52
CA GLY A 64 10.52 6.61 -10.74
C GLY A 64 10.36 6.88 -9.24
N ILE A 65 11.00 7.97 -8.73
CA ILE A 65 10.86 8.43 -7.34
C ILE A 65 9.45 8.95 -7.02
N LEU A 66 8.67 9.35 -8.02
CA LEU A 66 7.35 9.96 -7.83
C LEU A 66 6.39 9.02 -7.08
N PRO A 67 5.52 9.54 -6.20
CA PRO A 67 4.72 8.74 -5.28
C PRO A 67 3.45 8.17 -5.94
N PHE A 68 3.58 7.45 -7.05
CA PHE A 68 2.45 6.85 -7.77
C PHE A 68 2.34 5.33 -7.66
N HIS A 69 3.24 4.65 -6.94
CA HIS A 69 2.97 3.31 -6.46
C HIS A 69 1.88 3.31 -5.38
N LEU A 70 1.09 2.26 -5.28
CA LEU A 70 -0.04 2.18 -4.35
C LEU A 70 0.36 2.44 -2.88
N CYS A 71 1.55 2.00 -2.48
CA CYS A 71 2.10 2.24 -1.14
C CYS A 71 2.44 3.72 -0.94
N SER A 72 3.04 4.38 -1.94
CA SER A 72 3.38 5.81 -1.87
C SER A 72 2.13 6.70 -1.95
N ILE A 73 1.11 6.32 -2.71
CA ILE A 73 -0.20 7.03 -2.75
C ILE A 73 -0.85 7.07 -1.35
N GLN A 74 -0.57 6.09 -0.47
CA GLN A 74 -1.06 6.10 0.92
C GLN A 74 -0.68 7.37 1.69
N ILE A 75 0.41 8.07 1.33
CA ILE A 75 0.78 9.35 1.94
C ILE A 75 -0.34 10.37 1.80
N PHE A 76 -0.84 10.54 0.57
CA PHE A 76 -1.94 11.48 0.31
C PHE A 76 -3.21 11.05 1.02
N MET A 77 -3.50 9.75 1.03
CA MET A 77 -4.67 9.22 1.72
C MET A 77 -4.60 9.49 3.23
N VAL A 78 -3.47 9.22 3.86
CA VAL A 78 -3.28 9.45 5.31
C VAL A 78 -3.34 10.93 5.65
N LEU A 79 -2.78 11.81 4.84
CA LEU A 79 -2.88 13.26 5.00
C LEU A 79 -4.35 13.74 4.92
N ILE A 80 -5.12 13.25 3.94
CA ILE A 80 -6.55 13.58 3.83
C ILE A 80 -7.34 12.97 5.01
N LEU A 81 -7.03 11.76 5.44
CA LEU A 81 -7.64 11.16 6.63
C LEU A 81 -7.36 11.98 7.89
N ARG A 82 -6.18 12.58 7.99
CA ARG A 82 -5.76 13.37 9.15
C ARG A 82 -6.38 14.78 9.15
N PHE A 83 -6.36 15.46 8.04
CA PHE A 83 -6.71 16.89 7.95
C PHE A 83 -8.05 17.15 7.24
N GLY A 84 -8.57 16.20 6.51
CA GLY A 84 -9.83 16.32 5.78
C GLY A 84 -11.04 16.33 6.72
N LYS A 85 -12.00 17.21 6.45
CA LYS A 85 -13.24 17.36 7.23
C LYS A 85 -14.43 16.60 6.65
N ASN A 86 -14.33 16.12 5.41
CA ASN A 86 -15.43 15.42 4.74
C ASN A 86 -15.48 13.95 5.15
N GLU A 87 -16.43 13.58 6.00
CA GLU A 87 -16.55 12.23 6.53
C GLU A 87 -16.81 11.18 5.42
N LYS A 88 -17.57 11.51 4.38
CA LYS A 88 -17.80 10.57 3.26
C LYS A 88 -16.51 10.26 2.50
N LEU A 89 -15.66 11.27 2.31
CA LEU A 89 -14.34 11.08 1.70
C LEU A 89 -13.43 10.25 2.63
N ARG A 90 -13.46 10.51 3.93
CA ARG A 90 -12.69 9.75 4.93
C ARG A 90 -13.12 8.28 4.95
N GLU A 91 -14.43 8.00 4.95
CA GLU A 91 -14.95 6.62 4.86
C GLU A 91 -14.48 5.91 3.60
N PHE A 92 -14.55 6.59 2.44
CA PHE A 92 -14.05 6.08 1.16
C PHE A 92 -12.54 5.77 1.23
N LEU A 93 -11.75 6.69 1.77
CA LEU A 93 -10.30 6.50 1.91
C LEU A 93 -9.95 5.40 2.92
N TYR A 94 -10.65 5.27 4.03
CA TYR A 94 -10.48 4.13 4.94
C TYR A 94 -10.80 2.80 4.26
N ALA A 95 -11.86 2.77 3.44
CA ALA A 95 -12.22 1.58 2.70
C ALA A 95 -11.11 1.16 1.72
N LEU A 96 -10.44 2.09 1.04
CA LEU A 96 -9.32 1.78 0.15
C LEU A 96 -8.03 1.50 0.94
N SER A 97 -7.67 2.37 1.90
CA SER A 97 -6.41 2.26 2.64
C SER A 97 -6.28 0.97 3.43
N TYR A 98 -7.37 0.47 4.01
CA TYR A 98 -7.35 -0.76 4.82
C TYR A 98 -6.77 -1.96 4.06
N PRO A 99 -7.37 -2.41 2.94
CA PRO A 99 -6.83 -3.57 2.23
C PRO A 99 -5.53 -3.24 1.48
N ALA A 100 -5.41 -2.04 0.91
CA ALA A 100 -4.23 -1.65 0.15
C ALA A 100 -2.97 -1.59 1.03
N ALA A 101 -3.09 -1.06 2.26
CA ALA A 101 -1.98 -1.01 3.22
C ALA A 101 -1.55 -2.42 3.70
N ILE A 102 -2.49 -3.36 3.82
CA ILE A 102 -2.14 -4.74 4.19
C ILE A 102 -1.52 -5.46 3.00
N VAL A 103 -2.28 -5.60 1.91
CA VAL A 103 -1.88 -6.48 0.79
C VAL A 103 -0.71 -5.91 0.02
N GLY A 104 -0.77 -4.62 -0.35
CA GLY A 104 0.32 -3.97 -1.08
C GLY A 104 1.62 -4.00 -0.29
N ALA A 105 1.59 -3.59 0.99
CA ALA A 105 2.80 -3.58 1.81
C ALA A 105 3.31 -4.99 2.14
N MET A 106 2.44 -5.97 2.38
CA MET A 106 2.88 -7.36 2.60
C MET A 106 3.53 -7.95 1.35
N LEU A 107 2.98 -7.69 0.16
CA LEU A 107 3.60 -8.14 -1.10
C LEU A 107 4.98 -7.48 -1.29
N SER A 108 5.10 -6.19 -1.02
CA SER A 108 6.39 -5.49 -1.09
C SER A 108 7.42 -6.04 -0.10
N LEU A 109 7.00 -6.40 1.12
CA LEU A 109 7.90 -7.02 2.10
C LEU A 109 8.33 -8.43 1.68
N LEU A 110 7.44 -9.22 1.08
CA LEU A 110 7.72 -10.59 0.65
C LEU A 110 8.52 -10.64 -0.65
N ILE A 111 8.30 -9.68 -1.55
CA ILE A 111 8.91 -9.59 -2.87
C ILE A 111 9.55 -8.20 -2.99
N PRO A 112 10.67 -7.94 -2.28
CA PRO A 112 11.28 -6.62 -2.30
C PRO A 112 11.86 -6.34 -3.70
N THR A 113 11.50 -5.20 -4.25
CA THR A 113 12.10 -4.65 -5.46
C THR A 113 13.42 -3.93 -5.16
N GLU A 114 13.60 -3.57 -3.91
CA GLU A 114 14.79 -2.88 -3.40
C GLU A 114 15.77 -3.87 -2.75
N GLY A 115 16.99 -3.41 -2.52
CA GLY A 115 18.02 -4.19 -1.87
C GLY A 115 17.66 -4.61 -0.43
N VAL A 116 18.39 -5.58 0.10
CA VAL A 116 18.21 -6.08 1.49
C VAL A 116 19.48 -5.89 2.33
N ALA A 117 20.43 -5.08 1.86
CA ALA A 117 21.71 -4.84 2.52
C ALA A 117 21.53 -3.93 3.73
N PHE A 118 22.19 -4.28 4.86
CA PHE A 118 22.14 -3.47 6.09
C PHE A 118 23.10 -2.28 6.10
N ASN A 119 24.03 -2.19 5.17
CA ASN A 119 24.96 -1.07 5.01
C ASN A 119 24.43 0.06 4.13
N GLU A 120 23.22 -0.06 3.61
CA GLU A 120 22.55 0.94 2.77
C GLU A 120 21.36 1.54 3.50
N VAL A 121 21.03 2.80 3.22
CA VAL A 121 19.91 3.51 3.88
C VAL A 121 18.56 3.13 3.28
N HIS A 122 18.50 2.92 1.96
CA HIS A 122 17.24 2.67 1.24
C HIS A 122 16.47 1.45 1.74
N PRO A 123 17.09 0.27 2.02
CA PRO A 123 16.38 -0.86 2.62
C PRO A 123 15.69 -0.55 3.96
N TYR A 124 16.30 0.30 4.82
CA TYR A 124 15.67 0.70 6.09
C TYR A 124 14.38 1.49 5.82
N GLN A 125 14.43 2.47 4.92
CA GLN A 125 13.26 3.24 4.53
C GLN A 125 12.19 2.32 3.96
N TYR A 126 12.55 1.44 3.03
CA TYR A 126 11.64 0.53 2.35
C TYR A 126 10.93 -0.41 3.34
N PHE A 127 11.67 -1.20 4.11
CA PHE A 127 11.11 -2.20 5.01
C PHE A 127 10.33 -1.58 6.16
N LEU A 128 10.83 -0.50 6.77
CA LEU A 128 10.15 0.15 7.88
C LEU A 128 8.85 0.82 7.44
N TYR A 129 8.85 1.51 6.30
CA TYR A 129 7.64 2.14 5.79
C TYR A 129 6.54 1.10 5.51
N HIS A 130 6.88 0.02 4.82
CA HIS A 130 5.91 -1.05 4.55
C HIS A 130 5.43 -1.74 5.84
N ALA A 131 6.30 -1.90 6.83
CA ALA A 131 5.90 -2.41 8.14
C ALA A 131 4.87 -1.50 8.85
N PHE A 132 5.09 -0.18 8.83
CA PHE A 132 4.11 0.79 9.35
C PHE A 132 2.79 0.75 8.58
N LEU A 133 2.82 0.61 7.26
CA LEU A 133 1.60 0.45 6.45
C LEU A 133 0.82 -0.80 6.84
N VAL A 134 1.48 -1.95 7.00
CA VAL A 134 0.82 -3.19 7.46
C VAL A 134 0.16 -2.97 8.83
N GLY A 135 0.89 -2.41 9.78
CA GLY A 135 0.35 -2.09 11.11
C GLY A 135 -0.82 -1.11 11.06
N PHE A 136 -0.76 -0.08 10.20
CA PHE A 136 -1.83 0.88 9.95
C PHE A 136 -3.06 0.22 9.33
N GLY A 137 -2.90 -0.68 8.38
CA GLY A 137 -3.99 -1.44 7.78
C GLY A 137 -4.74 -2.27 8.84
N TYR A 138 -4.03 -3.03 9.66
CA TYR A 138 -4.65 -3.81 10.77
C TYR A 138 -5.31 -2.91 11.80
N TRP A 139 -4.69 -1.79 12.17
CA TRP A 139 -5.30 -0.80 13.06
C TRP A 139 -6.57 -0.20 12.45
N THR A 140 -6.55 0.15 11.18
CA THR A 140 -7.73 0.68 10.48
C THR A 140 -8.89 -0.31 10.53
N PHE A 141 -8.65 -1.59 10.29
CA PHE A 141 -9.68 -2.61 10.46
C PHE A 141 -10.20 -2.66 11.90
N TYR A 142 -9.32 -2.71 12.88
CA TYR A 142 -9.70 -2.76 14.28
C TYR A 142 -10.56 -1.56 14.70
N ALA A 143 -10.12 -0.34 14.36
CA ALA A 143 -10.77 0.90 14.74
C ALA A 143 -12.06 1.18 13.97
N ARG A 144 -12.10 0.80 12.67
CA ARG A 144 -13.15 1.17 11.73
C ARG A 144 -14.03 0.00 11.25
N LYS A 145 -13.83 -1.22 11.75
CA LYS A 145 -14.60 -2.40 11.33
C LYS A 145 -16.12 -2.25 11.40
N HIS A 146 -16.62 -1.31 12.22
CA HIS A 146 -18.06 -1.06 12.40
C HIS A 146 -18.66 -0.28 11.22
N ILE A 147 -17.88 0.51 10.48
CA ILE A 147 -18.34 1.22 9.29
C ILE A 147 -18.15 0.40 8.01
N PHE A 148 -17.34 -0.65 8.03
CA PHE A 148 -17.10 -1.48 6.84
C PHE A 148 -18.29 -2.37 6.51
N THR A 149 -18.74 -2.28 5.29
CA THR A 149 -19.89 -2.98 4.72
C THR A 149 -19.52 -3.56 3.34
N LYS A 150 -20.45 -4.27 2.71
CA LYS A 150 -20.28 -4.69 1.30
C LYS A 150 -20.03 -3.51 0.35
N LYS A 151 -20.59 -2.32 0.67
CA LYS A 151 -20.34 -1.09 -0.09
C LYS A 151 -18.86 -0.65 0.02
N SER A 152 -18.22 -0.89 1.16
CA SER A 152 -16.82 -0.55 1.35
C SER A 152 -15.89 -1.35 0.43
N VAL A 153 -16.24 -2.59 0.12
CA VAL A 153 -15.52 -3.40 -0.89
C VAL A 153 -15.59 -2.74 -2.25
N LEU A 154 -16.78 -2.32 -2.67
CA LEU A 154 -16.95 -1.60 -3.94
C LEU A 154 -16.20 -0.27 -3.95
N GLN A 155 -16.22 0.47 -2.83
CA GLN A 155 -15.45 1.71 -2.69
C GLN A 155 -13.94 1.46 -2.82
N ALA A 156 -13.42 0.38 -2.23
CA ALA A 156 -12.01 0.00 -2.35
C ALA A 156 -11.64 -0.34 -3.81
N LEU A 157 -12.48 -1.10 -4.51
CA LEU A 157 -12.26 -1.45 -5.92
C LEU A 157 -12.31 -0.21 -6.83
N ILE A 158 -13.28 0.69 -6.63
CA ILE A 158 -13.34 1.96 -7.37
C ILE A 158 -12.09 2.80 -7.08
N GLY A 159 -11.67 2.90 -5.82
CA GLY A 159 -10.48 3.62 -5.43
C GLY A 159 -9.21 3.04 -6.07
N LEU A 160 -9.08 1.71 -6.13
CA LEU A 160 -7.97 1.05 -6.82
C LEU A 160 -7.95 1.41 -8.31
N LEU A 161 -9.11 1.35 -8.98
CA LEU A 161 -9.21 1.71 -10.40
C LEU A 161 -8.85 3.18 -10.66
N LEU A 162 -9.25 4.09 -9.76
CA LEU A 162 -8.87 5.50 -9.85
C LEU A 162 -7.35 5.69 -9.68
N CYS A 163 -6.72 4.98 -8.72
CA CYS A 163 -5.27 4.99 -8.55
C CYS A 163 -4.57 4.41 -9.78
N ALA A 164 -5.06 3.30 -10.32
CA ALA A 164 -4.50 2.66 -11.51
C ALA A 164 -4.63 3.58 -12.74
N TRP A 165 -5.77 4.25 -12.92
CA TRP A 165 -5.97 5.22 -13.99
C TRP A 165 -5.00 6.41 -13.88
N LEU A 166 -4.82 6.94 -12.66
CA LEU A 166 -3.85 8.01 -12.41
C LEU A 166 -2.41 7.54 -12.72
N ALA A 167 -2.03 6.35 -12.23
CA ALA A 167 -0.70 5.78 -12.50
C ALA A 167 -0.50 5.51 -14.01
N PHE A 168 -1.52 5.03 -14.72
CA PHE A 168 -1.46 4.85 -16.17
C PHE A 168 -1.15 6.17 -16.91
N TYR A 169 -1.83 7.24 -16.53
CA TYR A 169 -1.59 8.56 -17.10
C TYR A 169 -0.18 9.07 -16.81
N VAL A 170 0.29 8.92 -15.57
CA VAL A 170 1.65 9.35 -15.19
C VAL A 170 2.70 8.51 -15.90
N ASN A 171 2.53 7.18 -16.01
CA ASN A 171 3.42 6.30 -16.77
C ASN A 171 3.54 6.74 -18.24
N ALA A 172 2.42 7.10 -18.86
CA ALA A 172 2.43 7.59 -20.25
C ALA A 172 3.21 8.90 -20.43
N LEU A 173 3.29 9.75 -19.39
CA LEU A 173 4.03 11.02 -19.43
C LEU A 173 5.49 10.88 -19.02
N SER A 174 5.80 10.00 -18.07
CA SER A 174 7.15 9.86 -17.49
C SER A 174 7.97 8.74 -18.11
N GLY A 175 7.34 7.77 -18.77
CA GLY A 175 8.00 6.54 -19.21
C GLY A 175 8.19 5.50 -18.10
N GLU A 176 7.67 5.76 -16.90
CA GLU A 176 7.81 4.88 -15.72
C GLU A 176 6.79 3.75 -15.70
N ASN A 177 6.94 2.85 -14.71
CA ASN A 177 6.07 1.69 -14.52
C ASN A 177 5.40 1.69 -13.12
N PHE A 178 4.77 2.79 -12.75
CA PHE A 178 4.04 2.86 -11.49
C PHE A 178 2.90 1.85 -11.45
N MET A 179 2.72 1.22 -10.28
CA MET A 179 1.76 0.15 -10.02
C MET A 179 1.92 -1.07 -10.94
N PHE A 180 3.07 -1.19 -11.61
CA PHE A 180 3.38 -2.28 -12.55
C PHE A 180 2.34 -2.45 -13.66
N ILE A 181 1.79 -1.33 -14.15
CA ILE A 181 0.72 -1.36 -15.16
C ILE A 181 1.27 -1.68 -16.56
N VAL A 182 2.52 -1.30 -16.82
CA VAL A 182 3.16 -1.47 -18.15
C VAL A 182 3.75 -2.87 -18.28
N GLU A 183 4.49 -3.31 -17.27
CA GLU A 183 5.18 -4.60 -17.25
C GLU A 183 5.24 -5.16 -15.81
N PRO A 184 5.45 -6.47 -15.65
CA PRO A 184 5.51 -7.11 -14.34
C PRO A 184 6.75 -6.68 -13.54
N PRO A 185 6.66 -6.66 -12.19
CA PRO A 185 7.79 -6.30 -11.32
C PRO A 185 8.92 -7.33 -11.32
N LEU A 186 8.64 -8.55 -11.75
CA LEU A 186 9.58 -9.66 -11.84
C LEU A 186 9.35 -10.43 -13.14
N GLU A 187 10.44 -10.82 -13.78
CA GLU A 187 10.40 -11.75 -14.90
C GLU A 187 9.84 -13.13 -14.48
N ASN A 188 9.16 -13.78 -15.37
CA ASN A 188 8.64 -15.15 -15.20
C ASN A 188 7.60 -15.34 -14.08
N LEU A 189 6.84 -14.30 -13.72
CA LEU A 189 5.68 -14.48 -12.84
C LEU A 189 4.60 -15.29 -13.57
N PRO A 190 4.09 -16.39 -12.99
CA PRO A 190 2.99 -17.14 -13.59
C PRO A 190 1.77 -16.24 -13.80
N TYR A 191 1.18 -16.25 -14.98
CA TYR A 191 0.00 -15.45 -15.38
C TYR A 191 0.19 -13.93 -15.37
N LEU A 192 1.25 -13.39 -14.77
CA LEU A 192 1.60 -11.97 -14.77
C LEU A 192 2.85 -11.76 -15.63
N ASN A 193 2.73 -12.00 -16.93
CA ASN A 193 3.75 -11.76 -17.94
C ASN A 193 3.09 -11.14 -19.19
N VAL A 194 3.90 -10.59 -20.07
CA VAL A 194 3.44 -9.94 -21.31
C VAL A 194 3.45 -10.88 -22.54
N ASP A 195 3.68 -12.19 -22.37
CA ASP A 195 3.84 -13.17 -23.45
C ASP A 195 2.61 -13.26 -24.35
N HIS A 196 1.42 -13.02 -23.77
CA HIS A 196 0.15 -13.02 -24.50
C HIS A 196 -0.33 -11.59 -24.84
N GLY A 197 0.56 -10.60 -24.74
CA GLY A 197 0.29 -9.21 -25.00
C GLY A 197 -0.19 -8.41 -23.77
N TRP A 198 0.03 -7.11 -23.82
CA TRP A 198 -0.24 -6.19 -22.70
C TRP A 198 -1.69 -6.24 -22.18
N GLY A 199 -2.68 -6.38 -23.06
CA GLY A 199 -4.10 -6.42 -22.63
C GLY A 199 -4.42 -7.63 -21.74
N VAL A 200 -3.82 -8.78 -22.00
CA VAL A 200 -3.97 -10.01 -21.19
C VAL A 200 -3.26 -9.83 -19.85
N TYR A 201 -2.04 -9.32 -19.88
CA TYR A 201 -1.28 -8.99 -18.67
C TYR A 201 -2.07 -8.04 -17.77
N PHE A 202 -2.58 -6.93 -18.33
CA PHE A 202 -3.34 -5.92 -17.58
C PHE A 202 -4.62 -6.49 -16.97
N ALA A 203 -5.34 -7.34 -17.71
CA ALA A 203 -6.51 -8.03 -17.18
C ALA A 203 -6.17 -8.94 -16.00
N HIS A 204 -5.10 -9.72 -16.08
CA HIS A 204 -4.62 -10.55 -14.97
C HIS A 204 -4.17 -9.72 -13.78
N LEU A 205 -3.46 -8.60 -14.01
CA LEU A 205 -3.03 -7.68 -12.95
C LEU A 205 -4.23 -7.10 -12.18
N ILE A 206 -5.24 -6.60 -12.90
CA ILE A 206 -6.46 -6.05 -12.28
C ILE A 206 -7.23 -7.13 -11.51
N CYS A 207 -7.34 -8.34 -12.07
CA CYS A 207 -7.97 -9.46 -11.37
C CYS A 207 -7.20 -9.82 -10.09
N ALA A 208 -5.89 -9.95 -10.15
CA ALA A 208 -5.04 -10.29 -9.00
C ALA A 208 -5.12 -9.20 -7.91
N ALA A 209 -5.00 -7.93 -8.31
CA ALA A 209 -5.11 -6.80 -7.41
C ALA A 209 -6.52 -6.70 -6.79
N GLY A 210 -7.57 -6.91 -7.59
CA GLY A 210 -8.95 -6.95 -7.12
C GLY A 210 -9.20 -8.05 -6.09
N VAL A 211 -8.74 -9.27 -6.37
CA VAL A 211 -8.81 -10.39 -5.41
C VAL A 211 -8.04 -10.04 -4.15
N GLY A 212 -6.81 -9.54 -4.27
CA GLY A 212 -5.99 -9.11 -3.14
C GLY A 212 -6.70 -8.08 -2.26
N LEU A 213 -7.39 -7.09 -2.86
CA LEU A 213 -8.14 -6.09 -2.10
C LEU A 213 -9.39 -6.66 -1.41
N VAL A 214 -10.03 -7.68 -1.98
CA VAL A 214 -11.24 -8.29 -1.42
C VAL A 214 -10.91 -9.23 -0.25
N LEU A 215 -9.77 -9.93 -0.29
CA LEU A 215 -9.37 -10.90 0.73
C LEU A 215 -9.43 -10.35 2.17
N PRO A 216 -8.86 -9.17 2.50
CA PRO A 216 -8.98 -8.60 3.84
C PRO A 216 -10.42 -8.32 4.28
N TYR A 217 -11.35 -8.15 3.33
CA TYR A 217 -12.76 -7.92 3.62
C TYR A 217 -13.56 -9.20 3.92
N LEU A 218 -13.00 -10.39 3.79
CA LEU A 218 -13.71 -11.64 4.09
C LEU A 218 -14.42 -11.63 5.45
N PRO A 219 -13.81 -11.13 6.56
CA PRO A 219 -14.51 -11.06 7.86
C PRO A 219 -15.74 -10.14 7.84
N VAL A 220 -15.76 -9.14 6.95
CA VAL A 220 -16.91 -8.23 6.77
C VAL A 220 -17.99 -8.88 5.92
N LEU A 221 -17.59 -9.57 4.84
CA LEU A 221 -18.49 -10.23 3.91
C LEU A 221 -19.22 -11.42 4.54
N LEU A 222 -18.53 -12.15 5.43
CA LEU A 222 -19.06 -13.32 6.12
C LEU A 222 -19.91 -12.99 7.36
N ARG A 223 -20.01 -11.71 7.76
CA ARG A 223 -20.90 -11.31 8.86
C ARG A 223 -22.36 -11.57 8.46
N LYS A 224 -23.05 -12.43 9.22
CA LYS A 224 -24.51 -12.60 9.12
C LYS A 224 -25.19 -11.26 9.41
N THR A 225 -26.02 -10.79 8.51
CA THR A 225 -26.82 -9.60 8.74
C THR A 225 -27.89 -9.90 9.81
N LYS A 226 -28.29 -8.87 10.59
CA LYS A 226 -29.36 -9.06 11.60
C LYS A 226 -30.67 -9.63 11.01
N LYS A 227 -30.91 -9.44 9.71
CA LYS A 227 -32.07 -10.01 8.99
C LYS A 227 -32.02 -11.54 8.92
N ASP A 228 -30.85 -12.14 8.82
CA ASP A 228 -30.71 -13.60 8.75
C ASP A 228 -30.93 -14.29 10.11
N LYS A 229 -31.00 -13.51 11.22
CA LYS A 229 -31.27 -14.03 12.57
C LYS A 229 -32.75 -14.03 12.97
N VAL A 230 -33.63 -13.45 12.15
CA VAL A 230 -35.07 -13.35 12.44
C VAL A 230 -35.91 -14.40 11.64
N SER A 231 -35.25 -15.14 10.76
CA SER A 231 -35.86 -16.17 9.91
C SER A 231 -35.53 -17.62 10.29
N VAL A 232 -35.24 -17.87 11.58
CA VAL A 232 -35.08 -19.23 12.13
C VAL A 232 -36.02 -19.41 13.33
#